data_cb9164ca294e6870a2e3df40a8040d0b
#
_entry.id   cb9164ca294e6870a2e3df40a8040d0b
#
_cell.length_a   1.000
_cell.length_b   1.000
_cell.length_c   1.000
_cell.angle_alpha   90.00
_cell.angle_beta   90.00
_cell.angle_gamma   90.00
#
_symmetry.space_group_name_H-M   'P 1'
#
loop_
_entity.id
_entity.type
_entity.pdbx_description
1 polymer ?
#
loop_
_entity_poly.entity_id
_entity_poly.type
_entity_poly.pdbx_seq_one_letter_code
_entity_poly.pdbx_strand_id
1 'polypeptide(L)'
;MYRQQSFITLDQFYEWRPLSRLEALLSFIDFTLLEQFFRYDPHKRGPKGYSWKCLLLALIAMQVEQIATVKALVQRLRSDPVFKRCLGFGYLDRTPSESTLNRFVSLLAGTDVLEKTFRRMVCRARKLGLVDGANVAIDSSKLTAYEHAVPKSRIPENNPAFPNWGGKLDTNGNFIKWFGWKMHALVDTYSGMPISYVITPANVADMDIAEPLIQKMMDDYDREIHPKYYMMDAGYDKPELYANIYTKFHGQAIIPINWRNTKLPPEGINMEGQLVCTMNYPYVYGGNDNGTIRLLCPHACGKCDCPMGSAWCSPSNTGYVGKVKIKDDPRFITSPFRGTPAFEKLYNQRTSVERTFGDLKDNYNLDNIRVAKMARVKVFMDLSCIALLASRLSDAVGKDKSKAA
;
A
#
# COMPACT_ATOMS: atom_id res chain seq x y z
N MET A 1 -33.47 34.09 38.46
CA MET A 1 -33.40 33.52 37.10
C MET A 1 -33.72 32.04 37.19
N TYR A 2 -34.94 31.64 36.79
CA TYR A 2 -35.30 30.23 36.72
C TYR A 2 -34.63 29.63 35.49
N ARG A 3 -33.62 28.76 35.68
CA ARG A 3 -33.10 27.94 34.61
C ARG A 3 -34.12 26.82 34.35
N GLN A 4 -34.76 26.87 33.21
CA GLN A 4 -35.59 25.80 32.72
C GLN A 4 -34.67 24.57 32.51
N GLN A 5 -34.82 23.54 33.35
CA GLN A 5 -34.09 22.28 33.14
C GLN A 5 -34.83 21.52 32.04
N SER A 6 -34.30 21.54 30.85
CA SER A 6 -34.75 20.64 29.78
C SER A 6 -34.08 19.27 29.98
N PHE A 7 -34.88 18.27 30.29
CA PHE A 7 -34.43 16.88 30.35
C PHE A 7 -34.37 16.35 28.92
N ILE A 8 -33.15 16.28 28.36
CA ILE A 8 -32.88 15.63 27.09
C ILE A 8 -32.37 14.23 27.42
N THR A 9 -33.00 13.20 26.82
CA THR A 9 -32.48 11.81 26.93
C THR A 9 -31.14 11.67 26.22
N LEU A 10 -30.33 10.70 26.62
CA LEU A 10 -29.05 10.41 25.94
C LEU A 10 -29.26 10.03 24.46
N ASP A 11 -30.37 9.37 24.14
CA ASP A 11 -30.73 9.02 22.75
C ASP A 11 -31.04 10.28 21.93
N GLN A 12 -31.86 11.20 22.45
CA GLN A 12 -32.12 12.50 21.80
C GLN A 12 -30.85 13.30 21.61
N PHE A 13 -29.97 13.38 22.62
CA PHE A 13 -28.69 14.04 22.51
C PHE A 13 -27.82 13.40 21.40
N TYR A 14 -27.81 12.07 21.31
CA TYR A 14 -27.07 11.32 20.30
C TYR A 14 -27.59 11.60 18.89
N GLU A 15 -28.91 11.67 18.70
CA GLU A 15 -29.57 11.96 17.42
C GLU A 15 -29.35 13.39 16.94
N TRP A 16 -29.32 14.35 17.86
CA TRP A 16 -29.22 15.78 17.52
C TRP A 16 -27.78 16.26 17.30
N ARG A 17 -26.80 15.53 17.80
CA ARG A 17 -25.41 15.89 17.55
C ARG A 17 -25.01 15.60 16.09
N PRO A 18 -24.10 16.42 15.50
CA PRO A 18 -23.60 16.09 14.17
C PRO A 18 -22.84 14.76 14.19
N LEU A 19 -22.91 14.02 13.09
CA LEU A 19 -22.13 12.79 12.88
C LEU A 19 -20.65 13.10 13.10
N SER A 20 -20.01 12.30 13.96
CA SER A 20 -18.57 12.39 14.13
C SER A 20 -17.84 11.82 12.91
N ARG A 21 -16.56 12.22 12.70
CA ARG A 21 -15.71 11.66 11.66
C ARG A 21 -15.65 10.13 11.75
N LEU A 22 -15.58 9.59 12.97
CA LEU A 22 -15.57 8.15 13.20
C LEU A 22 -16.84 7.47 12.66
N GLU A 23 -18.02 8.00 13.00
CA GLU A 23 -19.30 7.45 12.53
C GLU A 23 -19.45 7.52 11.02
N ALA A 24 -19.07 8.65 10.42
CA ALA A 24 -19.05 8.81 8.97
C ALA A 24 -18.19 7.72 8.32
N LEU A 25 -16.96 7.52 8.81
CA LEU A 25 -16.04 6.49 8.31
C LEU A 25 -16.64 5.09 8.48
N LEU A 26 -17.13 4.75 9.69
CA LEU A 26 -17.66 3.44 10.00
C LEU A 26 -18.86 3.05 9.10
N SER A 27 -19.64 4.03 8.60
CA SER A 27 -20.76 3.80 7.69
C SER A 27 -20.34 3.31 6.29
N PHE A 28 -19.07 3.48 5.91
CA PHE A 28 -18.52 3.04 4.61
C PHE A 28 -17.93 1.65 4.61
N ILE A 29 -17.85 0.98 5.76
CA ILE A 29 -17.33 -0.38 5.85
C ILE A 29 -18.32 -1.37 5.23
N ASP A 30 -17.81 -2.25 4.36
CA ASP A 30 -18.62 -3.32 3.76
C ASP A 30 -18.70 -4.53 4.71
N PHE A 31 -19.84 -4.72 5.34
CA PHE A 31 -20.09 -5.83 6.26
C PHE A 31 -20.60 -7.11 5.59
N THR A 32 -20.88 -7.11 4.29
CA THR A 32 -21.57 -8.21 3.60
C THR A 32 -20.93 -9.57 3.85
N LEU A 33 -19.61 -9.70 3.67
CA LEU A 33 -18.89 -10.95 3.90
C LEU A 33 -18.80 -11.32 5.37
N LEU A 34 -18.67 -10.31 6.23
CA LEU A 34 -18.60 -10.48 7.68
C LEU A 34 -19.96 -10.98 8.23
N GLU A 35 -21.08 -10.49 7.70
CA GLU A 35 -22.42 -10.95 8.04
C GLU A 35 -22.63 -12.42 7.64
N GLN A 36 -22.12 -12.82 6.49
CA GLN A 36 -22.15 -14.21 6.05
C GLN A 36 -21.27 -15.09 6.94
N PHE A 37 -20.07 -14.64 7.29
CA PHE A 37 -19.13 -15.37 8.13
C PHE A 37 -19.64 -15.55 9.58
N PHE A 38 -20.20 -14.47 10.15
CA PHE A 38 -20.73 -14.47 11.52
C PHE A 38 -22.23 -14.75 11.57
N ARG A 39 -22.76 -15.49 10.62
CA ARG A 39 -24.19 -15.80 10.57
C ARG A 39 -24.68 -16.35 11.89
N TYR A 40 -25.71 -15.71 12.43
CA TYR A 40 -26.31 -16.11 13.69
C TYR A 40 -27.00 -17.50 13.54
N ASP A 41 -26.66 -18.44 14.41
CA ASP A 41 -27.36 -19.70 14.54
C ASP A 41 -28.41 -19.57 15.67
N PRO A 42 -29.72 -19.54 15.36
CA PRO A 42 -30.78 -19.40 16.34
C PRO A 42 -30.90 -20.63 17.26
N HIS A 43 -30.38 -21.79 16.85
CA HIS A 43 -30.44 -23.04 17.60
C HIS A 43 -29.26 -23.21 18.56
N LYS A 44 -28.26 -22.35 18.51
CA LYS A 44 -27.11 -22.40 19.42
C LYS A 44 -27.53 -22.03 20.83
N ARG A 45 -27.42 -23.02 21.73
CA ARG A 45 -27.74 -22.87 23.16
C ARG A 45 -26.63 -22.03 23.86
N GLY A 46 -27.00 -21.25 24.88
CA GLY A 46 -26.11 -20.53 25.75
C GLY A 46 -26.23 -18.99 25.63
N PRO A 47 -25.43 -18.22 26.39
CA PRO A 47 -25.44 -16.77 26.34
C PRO A 47 -25.08 -16.27 24.95
N LYS A 48 -25.85 -15.29 24.42
CA LYS A 48 -25.64 -14.76 23.06
C LYS A 48 -24.31 -13.99 22.88
N GLY A 49 -23.64 -13.65 23.98
CA GLY A 49 -22.39 -12.90 23.94
C GLY A 49 -22.55 -11.47 23.41
N TYR A 50 -21.45 -10.88 22.97
CA TYR A 50 -21.46 -9.56 22.32
C TYR A 50 -21.69 -9.70 20.82
N SER A 51 -22.35 -8.72 20.20
CA SER A 51 -22.43 -8.62 18.75
C SER A 51 -21.02 -8.55 18.15
N TRP A 52 -20.75 -9.43 17.18
CA TRP A 52 -19.50 -9.42 16.45
C TRP A 52 -19.26 -8.06 15.76
N LYS A 53 -20.32 -7.42 15.29
CA LYS A 53 -20.29 -6.11 14.64
C LYS A 53 -19.78 -5.04 15.61
N CYS A 54 -20.30 -5.01 16.84
CA CYS A 54 -19.82 -4.07 17.86
C CYS A 54 -18.36 -4.31 18.24
N LEU A 55 -17.93 -5.57 18.33
CA LEU A 55 -16.53 -5.91 18.61
C LEU A 55 -15.61 -5.49 17.46
N LEU A 56 -16.04 -5.72 16.21
CA LEU A 56 -15.27 -5.30 15.03
C LEU A 56 -15.17 -3.79 14.93
N LEU A 57 -16.30 -3.07 15.08
CA LEU A 57 -16.33 -1.61 15.08
C LEU A 57 -15.42 -1.03 16.18
N ALA A 58 -15.38 -1.67 17.35
CA ALA A 58 -14.48 -1.25 18.44
C ALA A 58 -13.00 -1.43 18.06
N LEU A 59 -12.63 -2.52 17.37
CA LEU A 59 -11.26 -2.72 16.90
C LEU A 59 -10.88 -1.76 15.76
N ILE A 60 -11.82 -1.43 14.86
CA ILE A 60 -11.57 -0.42 13.80
C ILE A 60 -11.45 0.98 14.43
N ALA A 61 -12.35 1.34 15.37
CA ALA A 61 -12.26 2.59 16.11
C ALA A 61 -10.93 2.72 16.88
N MET A 62 -10.40 1.61 17.38
CA MET A 62 -9.07 1.58 17.99
C MET A 62 -7.97 2.07 17.04
N GLN A 63 -8.05 1.72 15.73
CA GLN A 63 -7.10 2.19 14.73
C GLN A 63 -7.31 3.68 14.43
N VAL A 64 -8.55 4.12 14.24
CA VAL A 64 -8.90 5.51 13.88
C VAL A 64 -8.61 6.50 15.01
N GLU A 65 -8.91 6.11 16.26
CA GLU A 65 -8.68 6.93 17.45
C GLU A 65 -7.28 6.74 18.06
N GLN A 66 -6.40 5.99 17.36
CA GLN A 66 -5.02 5.70 17.76
C GLN A 66 -4.89 5.16 19.19
N ILE A 67 -5.83 4.31 19.60
CA ILE A 67 -5.81 3.68 20.91
C ILE A 67 -4.76 2.57 20.91
N ALA A 68 -3.72 2.72 21.71
CA ALA A 68 -2.51 1.90 21.63
C ALA A 68 -2.71 0.43 22.07
N THR A 69 -3.67 0.12 22.95
CA THR A 69 -3.85 -1.22 23.51
C THR A 69 -5.31 -1.61 23.63
N VAL A 70 -5.59 -2.91 23.57
CA VAL A 70 -6.95 -3.46 23.85
C VAL A 70 -7.41 -3.08 25.26
N LYS A 71 -6.49 -2.98 26.23
CA LYS A 71 -6.79 -2.51 27.59
C LYS A 71 -7.30 -1.06 27.58
N ALA A 72 -6.61 -0.17 26.86
CA ALA A 72 -7.03 1.22 26.72
C ALA A 72 -8.38 1.35 26.00
N LEU A 73 -8.62 0.51 24.98
CA LEU A 73 -9.93 0.44 24.30
C LEU A 73 -11.05 0.06 25.28
N VAL A 74 -10.84 -0.95 26.11
CA VAL A 74 -11.81 -1.35 27.14
C VAL A 74 -12.08 -0.23 28.14
N GLN A 75 -11.04 0.49 28.55
CA GLN A 75 -11.17 1.66 29.44
C GLN A 75 -11.98 2.77 28.76
N ARG A 76 -11.69 3.08 27.48
CA ARG A 76 -12.44 4.08 26.70
C ARG A 76 -13.91 3.70 26.58
N LEU A 77 -14.22 2.43 26.28
CA LEU A 77 -15.60 1.94 26.20
C LEU A 77 -16.37 2.06 27.55
N ARG A 78 -15.66 2.01 28.68
CA ARG A 78 -16.25 2.17 30.01
C ARG A 78 -16.50 3.63 30.39
N SER A 79 -15.56 4.50 30.03
CA SER A 79 -15.56 5.90 30.44
C SER A 79 -16.35 6.83 29.52
N ASP A 80 -16.59 6.42 28.25
CA ASP A 80 -17.22 7.24 27.24
C ASP A 80 -18.49 6.56 26.66
N PRO A 81 -19.68 6.90 27.21
CA PRO A 81 -20.94 6.35 26.72
C PRO A 81 -21.25 6.71 25.27
N VAL A 82 -20.83 7.89 24.80
CA VAL A 82 -21.05 8.32 23.42
C VAL A 82 -20.22 7.50 22.47
N PHE A 83 -18.92 7.32 22.76
CA PHE A 83 -18.04 6.43 22.00
C PHE A 83 -18.58 4.98 21.95
N LYS A 84 -19.03 4.47 23.09
CA LYS A 84 -19.61 3.15 23.22
C LYS A 84 -20.86 2.99 22.32
N ARG A 85 -21.76 4.01 22.32
CA ARG A 85 -22.97 4.02 21.51
C ARG A 85 -22.68 4.10 20.01
N CYS A 86 -21.71 4.91 19.61
CA CYS A 86 -21.22 5.03 18.23
C CYS A 86 -20.83 3.65 17.63
N LEU A 87 -20.34 2.75 18.46
CA LEU A 87 -19.91 1.40 18.06
C LEU A 87 -21.04 0.35 18.12
N GLY A 88 -22.28 0.80 18.36
CA GLY A 88 -23.46 -0.05 18.36
C GLY A 88 -23.75 -0.76 19.69
N PHE A 89 -23.01 -0.48 20.76
CA PHE A 89 -23.36 -0.98 22.08
C PHE A 89 -24.48 -0.12 22.72
N GLY A 90 -25.36 -0.75 23.47
CA GLY A 90 -26.31 -0.01 24.33
C GLY A 90 -25.60 0.71 25.49
N TYR A 91 -26.18 1.78 25.99
CA TYR A 91 -25.59 2.53 27.12
C TYR A 91 -25.41 1.65 28.36
N LEU A 92 -26.40 0.79 28.66
CA LEU A 92 -26.42 -0.10 29.81
C LEU A 92 -25.76 -1.45 29.55
N ASP A 93 -25.35 -1.74 28.29
CA ASP A 93 -24.69 -2.99 27.98
C ASP A 93 -23.40 -3.15 28.77
N ARG A 94 -23.08 -4.36 29.16
CA ARG A 94 -21.78 -4.68 29.74
C ARG A 94 -20.68 -4.39 28.72
N THR A 95 -19.59 -3.77 29.15
CA THR A 95 -18.42 -3.56 28.32
C THR A 95 -17.66 -4.87 28.14
N PRO A 96 -17.24 -5.24 26.92
CA PRO A 96 -16.44 -6.44 26.70
C PRO A 96 -15.12 -6.37 27.48
N SER A 97 -14.67 -7.51 27.98
CA SER A 97 -13.37 -7.63 28.64
C SER A 97 -12.24 -7.69 27.60
N GLU A 98 -11.00 -7.42 28.03
CA GLU A 98 -9.81 -7.62 27.21
C GLU A 98 -9.73 -9.04 26.64
N SER A 99 -10.07 -10.07 27.46
CA SER A 99 -10.09 -11.46 27.02
C SER A 99 -11.12 -11.71 25.92
N THR A 100 -12.27 -11.02 25.96
CA THR A 100 -13.31 -11.13 24.91
C THR A 100 -12.80 -10.57 23.59
N LEU A 101 -12.23 -9.37 23.59
CA LEU A 101 -11.64 -8.74 22.40
C LEU A 101 -10.46 -9.56 21.87
N ASN A 102 -9.58 -10.04 22.75
CA ASN A 102 -8.43 -10.86 22.34
C ASN A 102 -8.85 -12.19 21.71
N ARG A 103 -9.93 -12.84 22.21
CA ARG A 103 -10.50 -14.04 21.57
C ARG A 103 -11.10 -13.73 20.21
N PHE A 104 -11.76 -12.57 20.08
CA PHE A 104 -12.30 -12.13 18.80
C PHE A 104 -11.17 -11.83 17.78
N VAL A 105 -10.09 -11.17 18.19
CA VAL A 105 -8.88 -11.00 17.35
C VAL A 105 -8.30 -12.36 16.92
N SER A 106 -8.24 -13.34 17.84
CA SER A 106 -7.74 -14.68 17.51
C SER A 106 -8.66 -15.42 16.54
N LEU A 107 -9.98 -15.21 16.63
CA LEU A 107 -10.94 -15.75 15.67
C LEU A 107 -10.73 -15.14 14.28
N LEU A 108 -10.61 -13.82 14.19
CA LEU A 108 -10.32 -13.12 12.92
C LEU A 108 -8.98 -13.57 12.33
N ALA A 109 -7.95 -13.77 13.15
CA ALA A 109 -6.62 -14.23 12.73
C ALA A 109 -6.62 -15.64 12.10
N GLY A 110 -7.62 -16.45 12.38
CA GLY A 110 -7.82 -17.77 11.77
C GLY A 110 -8.57 -17.74 10.43
N THR A 111 -8.87 -16.56 9.89
CA THR A 111 -9.70 -16.41 8.68
C THR A 111 -9.09 -15.36 7.74
N ASP A 112 -9.57 -15.36 6.50
CA ASP A 112 -9.26 -14.37 5.48
C ASP A 112 -10.38 -13.32 5.28
N VAL A 113 -11.38 -13.30 6.17
CA VAL A 113 -12.60 -12.49 6.01
C VAL A 113 -12.29 -10.98 5.94
N LEU A 114 -11.31 -10.49 6.72
CA LEU A 114 -10.91 -9.07 6.68
C LEU A 114 -10.22 -8.73 5.36
N GLU A 115 -9.33 -9.61 4.88
CA GLU A 115 -8.67 -9.42 3.60
C GLU A 115 -9.67 -9.42 2.43
N LYS A 116 -10.65 -10.33 2.47
CA LYS A 116 -11.75 -10.34 1.49
C LYS A 116 -12.62 -9.08 1.58
N THR A 117 -12.89 -8.59 2.80
CA THR A 117 -13.60 -7.32 3.01
C THR A 117 -12.83 -6.15 2.42
N PHE A 118 -11.52 -6.06 2.69
CA PHE A 118 -10.63 -5.07 2.09
C PHE A 118 -10.71 -5.09 0.56
N ARG A 119 -10.59 -6.26 -0.08
CA ARG A 119 -10.68 -6.40 -1.54
C ARG A 119 -12.02 -5.87 -2.09
N ARG A 120 -13.14 -6.19 -1.45
CA ARG A 120 -14.45 -5.66 -1.85
C ARG A 120 -14.52 -4.14 -1.77
N MET A 121 -13.91 -3.55 -0.73
CA MET A 121 -13.84 -2.09 -0.60
C MET A 121 -12.98 -1.45 -1.69
N VAL A 122 -11.88 -2.07 -2.10
CA VAL A 122 -11.09 -1.64 -3.27
C VAL A 122 -11.92 -1.71 -4.55
N CYS A 123 -12.65 -2.81 -4.79
CA CYS A 123 -13.56 -2.93 -5.92
C CYS A 123 -14.66 -1.84 -5.91
N ARG A 124 -15.20 -1.50 -4.73
CA ARG A 124 -16.14 -0.39 -4.57
C ARG A 124 -15.51 0.95 -4.91
N ALA A 125 -14.29 1.22 -4.40
CA ALA A 125 -13.56 2.45 -4.71
C ALA A 125 -13.29 2.58 -6.20
N ARG A 126 -12.95 1.49 -6.89
CA ARG A 126 -12.76 1.46 -8.34
C ARG A 126 -14.05 1.76 -9.10
N LYS A 127 -15.18 1.15 -8.72
CA LYS A 127 -16.49 1.43 -9.32
C LYS A 127 -16.92 2.90 -9.17
N LEU A 128 -16.47 3.56 -8.11
CA LEU A 128 -16.68 4.99 -7.88
C LEU A 128 -15.64 5.89 -8.58
N GLY A 129 -14.72 5.33 -9.36
CA GLY A 129 -13.67 6.08 -10.06
C GLY A 129 -12.58 6.64 -9.13
N LEU A 130 -12.51 6.19 -7.88
CA LEU A 130 -11.50 6.64 -6.90
C LEU A 130 -10.17 5.92 -7.04
N VAL A 131 -10.17 4.70 -7.56
CA VAL A 131 -8.99 3.90 -7.87
C VAL A 131 -8.92 3.73 -9.37
N ASP A 132 -7.88 4.27 -9.99
CA ASP A 132 -7.60 4.11 -11.42
C ASP A 132 -6.93 2.76 -11.70
N GLY A 133 -5.92 2.41 -10.91
CA GLY A 133 -5.16 1.18 -11.06
C GLY A 133 -4.24 1.13 -12.29
N ALA A 134 -4.17 2.20 -13.08
CA ALA A 134 -3.29 2.26 -14.25
C ALA A 134 -1.81 2.43 -13.88
N ASN A 135 -1.54 3.15 -12.80
CA ASN A 135 -0.22 3.43 -12.27
C ASN A 135 -0.16 3.00 -10.81
N VAL A 136 0.79 2.13 -10.48
CA VAL A 136 0.94 1.62 -9.12
C VAL A 136 2.36 1.83 -8.60
N ALA A 137 2.47 2.12 -7.31
CA ALA A 137 3.74 2.19 -6.60
C ALA A 137 3.85 1.03 -5.62
N ILE A 138 5.05 0.44 -5.54
CA ILE A 138 5.35 -0.66 -4.61
C ILE A 138 6.50 -0.24 -3.70
N ASP A 139 6.32 -0.45 -2.41
CA ASP A 139 7.36 -0.24 -1.40
C ASP A 139 7.08 -1.06 -0.14
N SER A 140 8.01 -1.06 0.79
CA SER A 140 7.87 -1.72 2.09
C SER A 140 8.01 -0.76 3.26
N SER A 141 7.32 -1.08 4.34
CA SER A 141 7.47 -0.35 5.59
C SER A 141 7.73 -1.28 6.77
N LYS A 142 8.63 -0.87 7.66
CA LYS A 142 8.94 -1.61 8.89
C LYS A 142 7.72 -1.65 9.83
N LEU A 143 7.53 -2.79 10.47
CA LEU A 143 6.62 -2.99 11.59
C LEU A 143 7.42 -3.62 12.74
N THR A 144 7.54 -2.91 13.85
CA THR A 144 8.26 -3.42 15.01
C THR A 144 7.42 -4.49 15.71
N ALA A 145 8.02 -5.64 16.02
CA ALA A 145 7.34 -6.68 16.76
C ALA A 145 7.09 -6.24 18.22
N TYR A 146 5.95 -6.67 18.75
CA TYR A 146 5.66 -6.51 20.18
C TYR A 146 6.39 -7.57 21.03
N GLU A 147 6.78 -8.68 20.42
CA GLU A 147 7.59 -9.73 21.03
C GLU A 147 8.98 -9.22 21.39
N HIS A 148 9.53 -9.73 22.48
CA HIS A 148 10.92 -9.45 22.84
C HIS A 148 11.87 -9.93 21.73
N ALA A 149 12.80 -9.07 21.36
CA ALA A 149 13.83 -9.39 20.38
C ALA A 149 14.71 -10.53 20.89
N VAL A 150 14.95 -11.52 20.00
CA VAL A 150 15.82 -12.64 20.29
C VAL A 150 17.08 -12.60 19.41
N PRO A 151 18.21 -13.15 19.86
CA PRO A 151 19.40 -13.30 19.02
C PRO A 151 19.11 -14.11 17.76
N LYS A 152 19.79 -13.80 16.65
CA LYS A 152 19.61 -14.51 15.37
C LYS A 152 19.73 -16.02 15.52
N SER A 153 20.63 -16.52 16.38
CA SER A 153 20.83 -17.94 16.65
C SER A 153 19.62 -18.65 17.30
N ARG A 154 18.67 -17.90 17.84
CA ARG A 154 17.44 -18.44 18.46
C ARG A 154 16.20 -18.27 17.59
N ILE A 155 16.36 -17.67 16.41
CA ILE A 155 15.25 -17.54 15.46
C ILE A 155 15.07 -18.88 14.77
N PRO A 156 13.86 -19.47 14.77
CA PRO A 156 13.61 -20.73 14.08
C PRO A 156 13.91 -20.60 12.59
N GLU A 157 14.75 -21.48 12.08
CA GLU A 157 15.04 -21.55 10.64
C GLU A 157 13.75 -21.88 9.87
N ASN A 158 13.54 -21.20 8.74
CA ASN A 158 12.43 -21.42 7.83
C ASN A 158 11.02 -21.24 8.45
N ASN A 159 10.89 -20.43 9.51
CA ASN A 159 9.58 -20.08 10.06
C ASN A 159 9.14 -18.68 9.61
N PRO A 160 8.38 -18.56 8.48
CA PRO A 160 7.92 -17.25 7.98
C PRO A 160 6.91 -16.57 8.92
N ALA A 161 6.39 -17.28 9.92
CA ALA A 161 5.46 -16.74 10.92
C ALA A 161 6.16 -16.21 12.18
N PHE A 162 7.51 -16.18 12.21
CA PHE A 162 8.30 -15.66 13.32
C PHE A 162 8.94 -14.32 12.94
N PRO A 163 8.93 -13.29 13.84
CA PRO A 163 9.58 -12.01 13.55
C PRO A 163 11.09 -12.17 13.42
N ASN A 164 11.73 -11.33 12.60
CA ASN A 164 13.16 -11.40 12.35
C ASN A 164 13.82 -10.02 12.38
N TRP A 165 15.14 -9.98 12.33
CA TRP A 165 15.93 -8.76 12.30
C TRP A 165 15.96 -8.17 10.90
N GLY A 166 15.47 -6.95 10.76
CA GLY A 166 15.64 -6.12 9.58
C GLY A 166 16.66 -5.02 9.81
N GLY A 167 17.12 -4.42 8.72
CA GLY A 167 18.02 -3.28 8.76
C GLY A 167 17.92 -2.45 7.49
N LYS A 168 18.02 -1.12 7.64
CA LYS A 168 18.14 -0.20 6.52
C LYS A 168 18.98 1.01 6.91
N LEU A 169 19.54 1.68 5.92
CA LEU A 169 20.15 2.99 6.12
C LEU A 169 19.03 4.04 6.19
N ASP A 170 19.16 5.00 7.11
CA ASP A 170 18.33 6.19 7.12
C ASP A 170 18.86 7.24 6.11
N THR A 171 18.17 8.37 5.99
CA THR A 171 18.57 9.48 5.12
C THR A 171 19.91 10.11 5.49
N ASN A 172 20.37 9.89 6.72
CA ASN A 172 21.66 10.40 7.23
C ASN A 172 22.77 9.36 7.12
N GLY A 173 22.50 8.17 6.54
CA GLY A 173 23.47 7.08 6.43
C GLY A 173 23.64 6.22 7.68
N ASN A 174 22.84 6.40 8.73
CA ASN A 174 22.89 5.59 9.92
C ASN A 174 22.16 4.26 9.69
N PHE A 175 22.76 3.16 10.17
CA PHE A 175 22.15 1.84 10.02
C PHE A 175 21.13 1.59 11.14
N ILE A 176 19.84 1.62 10.78
CA ILE A 176 18.72 1.33 11.68
C ILE A 176 18.41 -0.15 11.65
N LYS A 177 18.49 -0.82 12.80
CA LYS A 177 18.06 -2.20 13.00
C LYS A 177 16.72 -2.24 13.74
N TRP A 178 15.86 -3.19 13.38
CA TRP A 178 14.66 -3.49 14.16
C TRP A 178 14.39 -5.00 14.14
N PHE A 179 13.69 -5.47 15.17
CA PHE A 179 13.16 -6.83 15.23
C PHE A 179 11.67 -6.78 14.93
N GLY A 180 11.19 -7.54 13.94
CA GLY A 180 9.79 -7.50 13.58
C GLY A 180 9.49 -7.98 12.18
N TRP A 181 8.64 -7.21 11.50
CA TRP A 181 8.00 -7.52 10.24
C TRP A 181 8.24 -6.39 9.23
N LYS A 182 7.87 -6.65 7.98
CA LYS A 182 7.65 -5.64 6.95
C LYS A 182 6.24 -5.79 6.39
N MET A 183 5.58 -4.68 6.16
CA MET A 183 4.42 -4.61 5.28
C MET A 183 4.90 -4.18 3.91
N HIS A 184 4.66 -4.99 2.89
CA HIS A 184 4.86 -4.62 1.49
C HIS A 184 3.50 -4.24 0.93
N ALA A 185 3.39 -3.08 0.30
CA ALA A 185 2.13 -2.60 -0.25
C ALA A 185 2.27 -2.18 -1.71
N LEU A 186 1.22 -2.45 -2.48
CA LEU A 186 0.99 -1.98 -3.82
C LEU A 186 -0.15 -0.97 -3.75
N VAL A 187 0.14 0.26 -4.15
CA VAL A 187 -0.71 1.43 -3.95
C VAL A 187 -1.05 2.06 -5.29
N ASP A 188 -2.30 2.42 -5.51
CA ASP A 188 -2.72 3.26 -6.63
C ASP A 188 -2.15 4.67 -6.50
N THR A 189 -1.41 5.13 -7.50
CA THR A 189 -0.71 6.42 -7.40
C THR A 189 -1.63 7.64 -7.52
N TYR A 190 -2.80 7.46 -8.12
CA TYR A 190 -3.80 8.50 -8.28
C TYR A 190 -4.47 8.86 -6.95
N SER A 191 -4.94 7.83 -6.23
CA SER A 191 -5.70 8.00 -4.99
C SER A 191 -4.86 7.89 -3.71
N GLY A 192 -3.69 7.22 -3.78
CA GLY A 192 -2.95 6.78 -2.60
C GLY A 192 -3.66 5.66 -1.83
N MET A 193 -4.60 4.95 -2.44
CA MET A 193 -5.26 3.81 -1.80
C MET A 193 -4.44 2.53 -1.98
N PRO A 194 -4.22 1.73 -0.93
CA PRO A 194 -3.61 0.43 -1.07
C PRO A 194 -4.56 -0.49 -1.85
N ILE A 195 -4.02 -1.19 -2.87
CA ILE A 195 -4.75 -2.18 -3.67
C ILE A 195 -4.45 -3.59 -3.15
N SER A 196 -3.19 -3.87 -2.83
CA SER A 196 -2.76 -5.16 -2.31
C SER A 196 -1.62 -4.98 -1.33
N TYR A 197 -1.49 -5.90 -0.37
CA TYR A 197 -0.39 -5.92 0.57
C TYR A 197 -0.12 -7.32 1.10
N VAL A 198 1.10 -7.51 1.61
CA VAL A 198 1.54 -8.72 2.31
C VAL A 198 2.41 -8.34 3.50
N ILE A 199 2.47 -9.24 4.49
CA ILE A 199 3.38 -9.13 5.63
C ILE A 199 4.46 -10.20 5.54
N THR A 200 5.71 -9.83 5.83
CA THR A 200 6.84 -10.76 5.88
C THR A 200 7.69 -10.52 7.13
N PRO A 201 8.51 -11.49 7.56
CA PRO A 201 9.59 -11.20 8.50
C PRO A 201 10.53 -10.11 7.97
N ALA A 202 11.11 -9.32 8.88
CA ALA A 202 11.88 -8.13 8.49
C ALA A 202 13.17 -8.42 7.72
N ASN A 203 13.68 -9.65 7.73
CA ASN A 203 14.88 -10.09 6.98
C ASN A 203 14.61 -10.38 5.50
N VAL A 204 13.35 -10.49 5.08
CA VAL A 204 13.01 -10.78 3.68
C VAL A 204 13.36 -9.57 2.81
N ALA A 205 14.02 -9.81 1.68
CA ALA A 205 14.41 -8.75 0.75
C ALA A 205 13.18 -8.23 -0.02
N ASP A 206 13.07 -6.91 -0.15
CA ASP A 206 11.90 -6.26 -0.76
C ASP A 206 11.74 -6.66 -2.23
N MET A 207 12.86 -6.81 -2.96
CA MET A 207 12.86 -7.21 -4.37
C MET A 207 12.27 -8.61 -4.62
N ASP A 208 12.31 -9.50 -3.63
CA ASP A 208 11.79 -10.88 -3.78
C ASP A 208 10.26 -10.92 -3.55
N ILE A 209 9.68 -9.85 -3.01
CA ILE A 209 8.25 -9.77 -2.73
C ILE A 209 7.48 -8.99 -3.80
N ALA A 210 8.15 -8.20 -4.65
CA ALA A 210 7.47 -7.41 -5.67
C ALA A 210 6.64 -8.27 -6.64
N GLU A 211 7.23 -9.31 -7.23
CA GLU A 211 6.51 -10.19 -8.16
C GLU A 211 5.38 -10.98 -7.49
N PRO A 212 5.57 -11.65 -6.34
CA PRO A 212 4.48 -12.28 -5.59
C PRO A 212 3.34 -11.32 -5.24
N LEU A 213 3.65 -10.07 -4.88
CA LEU A 213 2.64 -9.06 -4.56
C LEU A 213 1.83 -8.63 -5.79
N ILE A 214 2.49 -8.46 -6.94
CA ILE A 214 1.82 -8.17 -8.22
C ILE A 214 0.94 -9.35 -8.61
N GLN A 215 1.45 -10.60 -8.51
CA GLN A 215 0.67 -11.79 -8.81
C GLN A 215 -0.56 -11.90 -7.91
N LYS A 216 -0.39 -11.67 -6.60
CA LYS A 216 -1.49 -11.64 -5.65
C LYS A 216 -2.56 -10.61 -6.05
N MET A 217 -2.16 -9.41 -6.43
CA MET A 217 -3.10 -8.39 -6.91
C MET A 217 -3.87 -8.87 -8.15
N MET A 218 -3.19 -9.47 -9.13
CA MET A 218 -3.84 -9.99 -10.34
C MET A 218 -4.87 -11.07 -10.00
N ASP A 219 -4.52 -11.98 -9.08
CA ASP A 219 -5.40 -13.08 -8.67
C ASP A 219 -6.57 -12.58 -7.81
N ASP A 220 -6.33 -11.61 -6.93
CA ASP A 220 -7.34 -11.03 -6.03
C ASP A 220 -8.45 -10.27 -6.77
N TYR A 221 -8.17 -9.74 -7.96
CA TYR A 221 -9.11 -8.92 -8.73
C TYR A 221 -9.44 -9.53 -10.10
N ASP A 222 -9.29 -10.86 -10.28
CA ASP A 222 -9.59 -11.59 -11.51
C ASP A 222 -9.02 -10.90 -12.77
N ARG A 223 -7.84 -10.31 -12.61
CA ARG A 223 -7.18 -9.50 -13.64
C ARG A 223 -7.99 -8.28 -14.12
N GLU A 224 -8.92 -7.77 -13.33
CA GLU A 224 -9.63 -6.52 -13.66
C GLU A 224 -8.76 -5.27 -13.48
N ILE A 225 -7.70 -5.34 -12.67
CA ILE A 225 -6.73 -4.27 -12.47
C ILE A 225 -5.48 -4.61 -13.27
N HIS A 226 -5.18 -3.79 -14.29
CA HIS A 226 -4.04 -3.96 -15.19
C HIS A 226 -3.15 -2.71 -15.16
N PRO A 227 -2.21 -2.62 -14.21
CA PRO A 227 -1.31 -1.48 -14.18
C PRO A 227 -0.43 -1.43 -15.43
N LYS A 228 -0.37 -0.25 -16.03
CA LYS A 228 0.54 0.04 -17.13
C LYS A 228 1.95 0.30 -16.64
N TYR A 229 2.08 0.96 -15.48
CA TYR A 229 3.36 1.33 -14.90
C TYR A 229 3.46 0.90 -13.45
N TYR A 230 4.62 0.32 -13.11
CA TYR A 230 4.97 -0.14 -11.76
C TYR A 230 6.18 0.66 -11.28
N MET A 231 5.97 1.61 -10.35
CA MET A 231 7.01 2.45 -9.78
C MET A 231 7.57 1.84 -8.50
N MET A 232 8.87 1.68 -8.44
CA MET A 232 9.59 1.15 -7.28
C MET A 232 10.91 1.90 -7.08
N ASP A 233 11.50 1.79 -5.89
CA ASP A 233 12.81 2.37 -5.64
C ASP A 233 13.95 1.54 -6.26
N ALA A 234 15.18 2.08 -6.21
CA ALA A 234 16.36 1.41 -6.76
C ALA A 234 16.72 0.09 -6.05
N GLY A 235 16.14 -0.17 -4.86
CA GLY A 235 16.30 -1.44 -4.15
C GLY A 235 15.67 -2.62 -4.90
N TYR A 236 14.66 -2.36 -5.71
CA TYR A 236 13.95 -3.36 -6.53
C TYR A 236 14.60 -3.62 -7.89
N ASP A 237 15.71 -2.94 -8.24
CA ASP A 237 16.39 -3.10 -9.53
C ASP A 237 16.96 -4.53 -9.69
N LYS A 238 16.20 -5.40 -10.35
CA LYS A 238 16.52 -6.81 -10.63
C LYS A 238 16.06 -7.13 -12.06
N PRO A 239 16.98 -7.55 -12.97
CA PRO A 239 16.64 -7.78 -14.39
C PRO A 239 15.42 -8.67 -14.61
N GLU A 240 15.28 -9.74 -13.81
CA GLU A 240 14.17 -10.68 -13.91
C GLU A 240 12.82 -10.00 -13.60
N LEU A 241 12.80 -9.04 -12.68
CA LEU A 241 11.58 -8.32 -12.33
C LEU A 241 11.08 -7.47 -13.50
N TYR A 242 11.97 -6.77 -14.22
CA TYR A 242 11.59 -6.04 -15.43
C TYR A 242 11.06 -6.97 -16.52
N ALA A 243 11.73 -8.09 -16.74
CA ALA A 243 11.31 -9.08 -17.74
C ALA A 243 9.91 -9.64 -17.41
N ASN A 244 9.67 -10.00 -16.15
CA ASN A 244 8.38 -10.53 -15.70
C ASN A 244 7.26 -9.48 -15.74
N ILE A 245 7.55 -8.23 -15.35
CA ILE A 245 6.58 -7.14 -15.47
C ILE A 245 6.19 -6.93 -16.93
N TYR A 246 7.14 -6.97 -17.86
CA TYR A 246 6.87 -6.78 -19.27
C TYR A 246 6.13 -7.97 -19.90
N THR A 247 6.61 -9.20 -19.66
CA THR A 247 6.11 -10.40 -20.36
C THR A 247 4.89 -11.01 -19.70
N LYS A 248 4.88 -11.09 -18.37
CA LYS A 248 3.83 -11.78 -17.60
C LYS A 248 2.69 -10.85 -17.20
N PHE A 249 3.03 -9.61 -16.79
CA PHE A 249 2.05 -8.64 -16.30
C PHE A 249 1.72 -7.54 -17.31
N HIS A 250 2.32 -7.57 -18.52
CA HIS A 250 2.05 -6.66 -19.63
C HIS A 250 2.17 -5.17 -19.29
N GLY A 251 3.07 -4.84 -18.36
CA GLY A 251 3.34 -3.49 -17.89
C GLY A 251 4.78 -3.05 -18.10
N GLN A 252 5.13 -1.89 -17.56
CA GLN A 252 6.47 -1.31 -17.59
C GLN A 252 6.94 -1.02 -16.18
N ALA A 253 8.14 -1.48 -15.84
CA ALA A 253 8.79 -1.13 -14.58
C ALA A 253 9.48 0.24 -14.70
N ILE A 254 9.20 1.13 -13.76
CA ILE A 254 9.80 2.46 -13.64
C ILE A 254 10.63 2.47 -12.35
N ILE A 255 11.87 1.99 -12.47
CA ILE A 255 12.80 1.78 -11.35
C ILE A 255 14.15 2.43 -11.71
N PRO A 256 14.77 3.24 -10.85
CA PRO A 256 16.13 3.74 -11.05
C PRO A 256 17.13 2.58 -11.05
N ILE A 257 18.17 2.71 -11.87
CA ILE A 257 19.22 1.69 -11.93
C ILE A 257 20.03 1.69 -10.62
N ASN A 258 20.31 0.52 -10.11
CA ASN A 258 21.19 0.29 -8.98
C ASN A 258 22.35 -0.61 -9.41
N TRP A 259 23.50 0.01 -9.65
CA TRP A 259 24.69 -0.71 -10.10
C TRP A 259 25.29 -1.62 -9.02
N ARG A 260 24.91 -1.43 -7.75
CA ARG A 260 25.45 -2.19 -6.60
C ARG A 260 26.96 -2.22 -6.59
N ASN A 261 27.57 -3.39 -6.82
CA ASN A 261 29.02 -3.57 -6.86
C ASN A 261 29.62 -3.43 -8.27
N THR A 262 28.80 -3.16 -9.30
CA THR A 262 29.25 -3.00 -10.68
C THR A 262 29.84 -1.61 -10.84
N LYS A 263 31.15 -1.54 -11.21
CA LYS A 263 31.85 -0.25 -11.34
C LYS A 263 31.57 0.47 -12.66
N LEU A 264 31.27 -0.27 -13.70
CA LEU A 264 31.02 0.27 -15.04
C LEU A 264 29.72 -0.31 -15.62
N PRO A 265 28.91 0.51 -16.29
CA PRO A 265 27.72 0.03 -16.99
C PRO A 265 28.12 -0.85 -18.19
N PRO A 266 27.21 -1.67 -18.74
CA PRO A 266 27.41 -2.37 -20.00
C PRO A 266 27.70 -1.39 -21.15
N GLU A 267 28.37 -1.90 -22.20
CA GLU A 267 28.60 -1.10 -23.41
C GLU A 267 27.29 -0.56 -23.99
N GLY A 268 27.29 0.70 -24.40
CA GLY A 268 26.11 1.39 -24.92
C GLY A 268 25.13 1.89 -23.87
N ILE A 269 25.47 1.80 -22.57
CA ILE A 269 24.66 2.28 -21.45
C ILE A 269 25.52 3.22 -20.59
N ASN A 270 24.96 4.36 -20.14
CA ASN A 270 25.62 5.25 -19.20
C ASN A 270 25.28 4.92 -17.74
N MET A 271 25.88 5.66 -16.79
CA MET A 271 25.65 5.46 -15.35
C MET A 271 24.20 5.72 -14.91
N GLU A 272 23.45 6.52 -15.65
CA GLU A 272 22.01 6.79 -15.44
C GLU A 272 21.12 5.68 -16.05
N GLY A 273 21.71 4.66 -16.70
CA GLY A 273 21.00 3.57 -17.35
C GLY A 273 20.35 3.96 -18.68
N GLN A 274 20.81 5.03 -19.30
CA GLN A 274 20.33 5.49 -20.62
C GLN A 274 21.13 4.82 -21.73
N LEU A 275 20.46 4.54 -22.85
CA LEU A 275 21.13 4.11 -24.08
C LEU A 275 21.97 5.27 -24.64
N VAL A 276 23.25 5.02 -24.92
CA VAL A 276 24.18 6.01 -25.43
C VAL A 276 24.78 5.58 -26.78
N CYS A 277 25.17 6.57 -27.58
CA CYS A 277 25.88 6.33 -28.84
C CYS A 277 27.36 6.01 -28.58
N THR A 278 28.12 5.71 -29.62
CA THR A 278 29.57 5.40 -29.58
C THR A 278 30.43 6.50 -28.95
N MET A 279 29.95 7.74 -28.96
CA MET A 279 30.58 8.88 -28.30
C MET A 279 30.03 9.14 -26.89
N ASN A 280 29.32 8.19 -26.33
CA ASN A 280 28.73 8.22 -24.96
C ASN A 280 27.71 9.36 -24.72
N TYR A 281 27.06 9.88 -25.78
CA TYR A 281 25.92 10.79 -25.63
C TYR A 281 24.62 10.05 -25.61
N PRO A 282 23.67 10.37 -24.68
CA PRO A 282 22.35 9.73 -24.62
C PRO A 282 21.57 9.91 -25.91
N TYR A 283 21.02 8.83 -26.45
CA TYR A 283 20.12 8.90 -27.59
C TYR A 283 18.86 9.72 -27.29
N VAL A 284 18.35 10.41 -28.29
CA VAL A 284 17.09 11.13 -28.20
C VAL A 284 15.95 10.16 -28.56
N TYR A 285 14.88 10.21 -27.78
CA TYR A 285 13.66 9.43 -28.03
C TYR A 285 12.95 9.89 -29.29
N GLY A 286 12.80 9.01 -30.28
CA GLY A 286 12.18 9.28 -31.57
C GLY A 286 10.77 8.71 -31.73
N GLY A 287 10.19 8.14 -30.66
CA GLY A 287 8.87 7.51 -30.67
C GLY A 287 8.91 6.02 -30.36
N ASN A 288 7.73 5.46 -30.04
CA ASN A 288 7.51 4.04 -29.77
C ASN A 288 6.43 3.52 -30.72
N ASP A 289 6.77 2.50 -31.48
CA ASP A 289 5.85 1.77 -32.35
C ASP A 289 5.79 0.31 -31.88
N ASN A 290 4.69 -0.06 -31.22
CA ASN A 290 4.41 -1.41 -30.73
C ASN A 290 5.59 -2.05 -29.96
N GLY A 291 6.19 -1.30 -29.02
CA GLY A 291 7.32 -1.77 -28.22
C GLY A 291 8.68 -1.66 -28.93
N THR A 292 8.73 -1.06 -30.13
CA THR A 292 9.97 -0.70 -30.82
C THR A 292 10.25 0.77 -30.65
N ILE A 293 11.32 1.12 -29.93
CA ILE A 293 11.76 2.50 -29.68
C ILE A 293 12.69 2.93 -30.80
N ARG A 294 12.43 4.12 -31.36
CA ARG A 294 13.33 4.78 -32.29
C ARG A 294 14.33 5.63 -31.50
N LEU A 295 15.60 5.43 -31.78
CA LEU A 295 16.72 6.18 -31.23
C LEU A 295 17.24 7.15 -32.27
N LEU A 296 17.35 8.43 -31.91
CA LEU A 296 17.85 9.49 -32.81
C LEU A 296 19.21 9.98 -32.34
N CYS A 297 20.06 10.36 -33.30
CA CYS A 297 21.35 10.96 -33.01
C CYS A 297 21.18 12.24 -32.17
N PRO A 298 21.80 12.37 -31.00
CA PRO A 298 21.67 13.56 -30.17
C PRO A 298 22.26 14.81 -30.79
N HIS A 299 23.36 14.70 -31.58
CA HIS A 299 23.94 15.82 -32.30
C HIS A 299 23.01 16.33 -33.40
N ALA A 300 22.45 15.43 -34.24
CA ALA A 300 21.49 15.82 -35.29
C ALA A 300 20.19 16.44 -34.70
N CYS A 301 19.87 16.14 -33.46
CA CYS A 301 18.74 16.74 -32.73
C CYS A 301 19.10 18.00 -31.95
N GLY A 302 20.34 18.48 -32.06
CA GLY A 302 20.83 19.69 -31.33
C GLY A 302 20.90 19.52 -29.82
N LYS A 303 21.07 18.29 -29.30
CA LYS A 303 21.14 18.00 -27.88
C LYS A 303 22.55 17.84 -27.32
N CYS A 304 23.54 17.73 -28.17
CA CYS A 304 24.96 17.72 -27.81
C CYS A 304 25.82 18.26 -28.96
N ASP A 305 27.03 18.69 -28.63
CA ASP A 305 28.06 19.03 -29.61
C ASP A 305 29.02 17.83 -29.76
N CYS A 306 28.71 16.97 -30.75
CA CYS A 306 29.50 15.79 -31.01
C CYS A 306 30.73 16.17 -31.87
N PRO A 307 32.00 15.92 -31.44
CA PRO A 307 33.17 16.26 -32.18
C PRO A 307 33.31 15.55 -33.53
N MET A 308 32.64 14.41 -33.69
CA MET A 308 32.63 13.65 -34.95
C MET A 308 31.53 14.11 -35.92
N GLY A 309 30.58 14.92 -35.45
CA GLY A 309 29.40 15.30 -36.21
C GLY A 309 28.44 14.13 -36.48
N SER A 310 27.28 14.42 -37.07
CA SER A 310 26.29 13.37 -37.41
C SER A 310 26.70 12.56 -38.64
N ALA A 311 27.45 13.09 -39.56
CA ALA A 311 27.86 12.47 -40.80
C ALA A 311 28.81 11.27 -40.61
N TRP A 312 29.53 11.22 -39.49
CA TRP A 312 30.41 10.11 -39.14
C TRP A 312 29.63 8.82 -38.86
N CYS A 313 28.46 8.93 -38.17
CA CYS A 313 27.65 7.81 -37.83
C CYS A 313 26.69 7.38 -38.95
N SER A 314 26.29 8.32 -39.83
CA SER A 314 25.35 8.07 -40.92
C SER A 314 25.45 9.15 -41.98
N PRO A 315 25.37 8.82 -43.28
CA PRO A 315 25.36 9.80 -44.37
C PRO A 315 24.04 10.59 -44.41
N SER A 316 23.05 10.24 -43.61
CA SER A 316 21.78 10.95 -43.56
C SER A 316 21.88 12.29 -42.83
N ASN A 317 21.19 13.33 -43.36
CA ASN A 317 21.07 14.63 -42.71
C ASN A 317 20.42 14.56 -41.31
N THR A 318 19.67 13.48 -41.03
CA THR A 318 19.08 13.22 -39.71
C THR A 318 20.02 12.46 -38.77
N GLY A 319 21.24 12.16 -39.22
CA GLY A 319 22.22 11.35 -38.49
C GLY A 319 21.77 9.89 -38.32
N TYR A 320 22.37 9.22 -37.36
CA TYR A 320 22.03 7.81 -37.04
C TYR A 320 20.63 7.70 -36.46
N VAL A 321 19.86 6.75 -36.99
CA VAL A 321 18.54 6.34 -36.49
C VAL A 321 18.57 4.85 -36.20
N GLY A 322 18.55 4.51 -34.93
CA GLY A 322 18.48 3.13 -34.46
C GLY A 322 17.05 2.70 -34.08
N LYS A 323 16.83 1.39 -34.02
CA LYS A 323 15.60 0.80 -33.50
C LYS A 323 15.96 -0.29 -32.50
N VAL A 324 15.36 -0.24 -31.31
CA VAL A 324 15.52 -1.24 -30.26
C VAL A 324 14.16 -1.69 -29.75
N LYS A 325 14.04 -2.94 -29.36
CA LYS A 325 12.76 -3.47 -28.87
C LYS A 325 12.79 -3.58 -27.35
N ILE A 326 11.75 -3.13 -26.68
CA ILE A 326 11.64 -3.19 -25.20
C ILE A 326 11.79 -4.64 -24.71
N LYS A 327 11.25 -5.63 -25.43
CA LYS A 327 11.33 -7.04 -25.07
C LYS A 327 12.76 -7.60 -25.00
N ASP A 328 13.70 -6.98 -25.71
CA ASP A 328 15.08 -7.46 -25.79
C ASP A 328 15.83 -7.13 -24.49
N ASP A 329 15.57 -5.97 -23.91
CA ASP A 329 16.09 -5.56 -22.59
C ASP A 329 15.15 -4.54 -21.91
N PRO A 330 14.09 -4.98 -21.24
CA PRO A 330 13.12 -4.09 -20.60
C PRO A 330 13.67 -3.32 -19.39
N ARG A 331 14.90 -3.61 -18.91
CA ARG A 331 15.58 -2.87 -17.86
C ARG A 331 16.10 -1.53 -18.36
N PHE A 332 16.73 -1.49 -19.53
CA PHE A 332 17.32 -0.30 -20.11
C PHE A 332 16.44 0.33 -21.19
N ILE A 333 15.66 -0.48 -21.91
CA ILE A 333 14.77 -0.05 -22.98
C ILE A 333 13.36 0.08 -22.41
N THR A 334 12.97 1.28 -21.98
CA THR A 334 11.69 1.53 -21.29
C THR A 334 10.78 2.46 -22.09
N SER A 335 9.48 2.42 -21.82
CA SER A 335 8.49 3.37 -22.36
C SER A 335 7.61 3.87 -21.19
N PRO A 336 7.73 5.16 -20.79
CA PRO A 336 8.54 6.22 -21.39
C PRO A 336 10.05 5.95 -21.31
N PHE A 337 10.77 6.55 -22.25
CA PHE A 337 12.21 6.35 -22.40
C PHE A 337 12.95 6.95 -21.21
N ARG A 338 13.89 6.19 -20.65
CA ARG A 338 14.68 6.58 -19.48
C ARG A 338 15.47 7.88 -19.77
N GLY A 339 15.55 8.78 -18.77
CA GLY A 339 16.16 10.09 -18.90
C GLY A 339 15.28 11.15 -19.58
N THR A 340 14.03 10.83 -19.90
CA THR A 340 13.07 11.82 -20.37
C THR A 340 12.24 12.42 -19.23
N PRO A 341 11.72 13.65 -19.36
CA PRO A 341 10.81 14.23 -18.38
C PRO A 341 9.56 13.39 -18.12
N ALA A 342 9.12 12.60 -19.12
CA ALA A 342 7.99 11.70 -18.97
C ALA A 342 8.30 10.51 -18.02
N PHE A 343 9.53 9.98 -18.09
CA PHE A 343 10.00 8.97 -17.15
C PHE A 343 10.06 9.51 -15.72
N GLU A 344 10.68 10.68 -15.54
CA GLU A 344 10.78 11.34 -14.23
C GLU A 344 9.42 11.67 -13.63
N LYS A 345 8.49 12.16 -14.43
CA LYS A 345 7.11 12.44 -14.00
C LYS A 345 6.39 11.19 -13.48
N LEU A 346 6.60 10.05 -14.13
CA LEU A 346 6.04 8.78 -13.65
C LEU A 346 6.76 8.32 -12.38
N TYR A 347 8.09 8.33 -12.38
CA TYR A 347 8.87 7.90 -11.21
C TYR A 347 8.50 8.70 -9.95
N ASN A 348 8.29 10.00 -10.07
CA ASN A 348 7.91 10.87 -8.96
C ASN A 348 6.55 10.49 -8.33
N GLN A 349 5.68 9.75 -9.04
CA GLN A 349 4.44 9.23 -8.47
C GLN A 349 4.69 8.13 -7.42
N ARG A 350 5.90 7.55 -7.37
CA ARG A 350 6.30 6.58 -6.33
C ARG A 350 6.08 7.11 -4.91
N THR A 351 6.23 8.41 -4.70
CA THR A 351 5.99 9.03 -3.38
C THR A 351 4.59 8.81 -2.82
N SER A 352 3.64 8.35 -3.64
CA SER A 352 2.28 8.00 -3.19
C SER A 352 2.29 6.86 -2.17
N VAL A 353 3.12 5.82 -2.36
CA VAL A 353 3.20 4.70 -1.40
C VAL A 353 3.83 5.14 -0.08
N GLU A 354 4.81 6.04 -0.11
CA GLU A 354 5.42 6.61 1.10
C GLU A 354 4.39 7.42 1.90
N ARG A 355 3.60 8.27 1.22
CA ARG A 355 2.49 9.02 1.84
C ARG A 355 1.43 8.09 2.42
N THR A 356 1.12 6.99 1.73
CA THR A 356 0.16 6.01 2.22
C THR A 356 0.67 5.32 3.49
N PHE A 357 1.96 4.95 3.55
CA PHE A 357 2.55 4.41 4.77
C PHE A 357 2.59 5.45 5.90
N GLY A 358 2.90 6.71 5.60
CA GLY A 358 2.80 7.80 6.57
C GLY A 358 1.37 7.91 7.14
N ASP A 359 0.37 7.97 6.27
CA ASP A 359 -1.05 8.05 6.67
C ASP A 359 -1.48 6.84 7.53
N LEU A 360 -1.11 5.60 7.12
CA LEU A 360 -1.40 4.38 7.89
C LEU A 360 -0.77 4.42 9.30
N LYS A 361 0.43 4.97 9.45
CA LYS A 361 1.15 5.07 10.72
C LYS A 361 0.62 6.19 11.59
N ASP A 362 0.47 7.37 11.00
CA ASP A 362 0.15 8.60 11.73
C ASP A 362 -1.34 8.70 12.07
N ASN A 363 -2.24 8.13 11.23
CA ASN A 363 -3.68 8.27 11.37
C ASN A 363 -4.43 6.97 11.62
N TYR A 364 -3.81 5.79 11.37
CA TYR A 364 -4.48 4.48 11.49
C TYR A 364 -3.66 3.47 12.29
N ASN A 365 -2.81 3.96 13.20
CA ASN A 365 -2.17 3.19 14.28
C ASN A 365 -1.27 2.02 13.83
N LEU A 366 -0.79 2.02 12.56
CA LEU A 366 -0.01 0.92 12.02
C LEU A 366 1.33 0.70 12.75
N ASP A 367 1.96 1.75 13.29
CA ASP A 367 3.22 1.67 14.05
C ASP A 367 3.02 1.22 15.51
N ASN A 368 1.78 1.16 16.02
CA ASN A 368 1.46 0.83 17.42
C ASN A 368 0.79 -0.55 17.56
N ILE A 369 1.08 -1.50 16.70
CA ILE A 369 0.53 -2.86 16.81
C ILE A 369 1.18 -3.57 17.99
N ARG A 370 0.43 -3.74 19.09
CA ARG A 370 0.90 -4.35 20.35
C ARG A 370 0.30 -5.74 20.56
N VAL A 371 0.50 -6.61 19.58
CA VAL A 371 0.11 -8.02 19.66
C VAL A 371 1.22 -8.91 19.12
N ALA A 372 1.31 -10.09 19.69
CA ALA A 372 2.26 -11.13 19.27
C ALA A 372 1.65 -12.02 18.19
N LYS A 373 2.52 -12.68 17.40
CA LYS A 373 2.24 -13.62 16.32
C LYS A 373 1.76 -12.93 15.03
N MET A 374 2.38 -13.28 13.92
CA MET A 374 2.13 -12.72 12.59
C MET A 374 0.65 -12.65 12.22
N ALA A 375 -0.12 -13.72 12.44
CA ALA A 375 -1.54 -13.76 12.08
C ALA A 375 -2.37 -12.68 12.82
N ARG A 376 -2.04 -12.39 14.08
CA ARG A 376 -2.71 -11.32 14.85
C ARG A 376 -2.22 -9.93 14.43
N VAL A 377 -0.93 -9.78 14.12
CA VAL A 377 -0.38 -8.54 13.54
C VAL A 377 -1.08 -8.23 12.23
N LYS A 378 -1.30 -9.26 11.37
CA LYS A 378 -2.05 -9.12 10.12
C LYS A 378 -3.47 -8.61 10.34
N VAL A 379 -4.19 -9.07 11.38
CA VAL A 379 -5.53 -8.55 11.70
C VAL A 379 -5.51 -7.03 11.90
N PHE A 380 -4.59 -6.51 12.70
CA PHE A 380 -4.49 -5.07 12.95
C PHE A 380 -4.06 -4.29 11.70
N MET A 381 -3.18 -4.85 10.88
CA MET A 381 -2.81 -4.29 9.59
C MET A 381 -4.01 -4.23 8.64
N ASP A 382 -4.80 -5.30 8.55
CA ASP A 382 -6.04 -5.35 7.76
C ASP A 382 -7.04 -4.28 8.24
N LEU A 383 -7.21 -4.12 9.56
CA LEU A 383 -8.10 -3.11 10.15
C LEU A 383 -7.63 -1.69 9.83
N SER A 384 -6.32 -1.41 9.88
CA SER A 384 -5.75 -0.10 9.49
C SER A 384 -6.02 0.21 8.01
N CYS A 385 -5.82 -0.77 7.11
CA CYS A 385 -6.10 -0.61 5.69
C CYS A 385 -7.60 -0.43 5.41
N ILE A 386 -8.47 -1.17 6.08
CA ILE A 386 -9.94 -1.02 5.98
C ILE A 386 -10.36 0.38 6.46
N ALA A 387 -9.80 0.86 7.57
CA ALA A 387 -10.08 2.19 8.11
C ALA A 387 -9.64 3.30 7.13
N LEU A 388 -8.45 3.18 6.55
CA LEU A 388 -7.97 4.11 5.52
C LEU A 388 -8.91 4.15 4.31
N LEU A 389 -9.29 2.99 3.76
CA LEU A 389 -10.21 2.92 2.62
C LEU A 389 -11.57 3.51 2.97
N ALA A 390 -12.13 3.20 4.14
CA ALA A 390 -13.41 3.73 4.60
C ALA A 390 -13.38 5.26 4.73
N SER A 391 -12.28 5.83 5.23
CA SER A 391 -12.08 7.29 5.31
C SER A 391 -12.04 7.92 3.91
N ARG A 392 -11.26 7.36 2.98
CA ARG A 392 -11.17 7.87 1.61
C ARG A 392 -12.51 7.81 0.88
N LEU A 393 -13.28 6.72 1.07
CA LEU A 393 -14.63 6.59 0.52
C LEU A 393 -15.58 7.62 1.12
N SER A 394 -15.51 7.85 2.43
CA SER A 394 -16.33 8.87 3.13
C SER A 394 -16.04 10.27 2.62
N ASP A 395 -14.76 10.63 2.50
CA ASP A 395 -14.32 11.96 2.03
C ASP A 395 -14.75 12.24 0.58
N ALA A 396 -14.71 11.23 -0.28
CA ALA A 396 -15.11 11.35 -1.68
C ALA A 396 -16.61 11.62 -1.81
N VAL A 397 -17.45 10.85 -1.11
CA VAL A 397 -18.91 11.01 -1.15
C VAL A 397 -19.35 12.33 -0.47
N GLY A 398 -18.64 12.74 0.59
CA GLY A 398 -18.88 14.03 1.26
C GLY A 398 -18.62 15.22 0.34
N LYS A 399 -17.56 15.18 -0.47
CA LYS A 399 -17.23 16.24 -1.44
C LYS A 399 -18.25 16.32 -2.59
N ASP A 400 -18.77 15.19 -3.06
CA ASP A 400 -19.80 15.20 -4.11
C ASP A 400 -21.11 15.81 -3.63
N LYS A 401 -21.52 15.55 -2.39
CA LYS A 401 -22.70 16.19 -1.78
C LYS A 401 -22.53 17.71 -1.62
N SER A 402 -21.33 18.18 -1.27
CA SER A 402 -21.04 19.61 -1.13
C SER A 402 -20.95 20.37 -2.46
N LYS A 403 -20.73 19.67 -3.59
CA LYS A 403 -20.74 20.26 -4.93
C LYS A 403 -22.14 20.28 -5.57
N ALA A 404 -23.04 19.45 -5.05
CA ALA A 404 -24.42 19.35 -5.54
C ALA A 404 -25.42 20.20 -4.74
N ALA A 405 -24.98 20.80 -3.63
CA ALA A 405 -25.72 21.77 -2.81
C ALA A 405 -25.26 23.21 -3.09
#